data_05c3324132d7604a918f079ad8910439
#
_entry.id   05c3324132d7604a918f079ad8910439
#
_cell.length_a   1.000
_cell.length_b   1.000
_cell.length_c   1.000
_cell.angle_alpha   90.00
_cell.angle_beta   90.00
_cell.angle_gamma   90.00
#
_symmetry.space_group_name_H-M   'P 1'
#
loop_
_entity.id
_entity.type
_entity.pdbx_description
1 polymer ?
#
loop_
_entity_poly.entity_id
_entity_poly.type
_entity_poly.pdbx_seq_one_letter_code
_entity_poly.pdbx_strand_id
1 'polypeptide(L)'
;MSRYESAREIYGSLGVDTEKAIETLRSTAVSVHCWQGDDVTGFDSKQALSGGIQTTGNYPGKARTPEELMQDFDFAASLMPGKKKLNLHASYAIFENGDFADRDKIEPRHFEKWVKFAKERGMGIDFNPTFFSHPMVKDNLTLSSPDEEVRRFWIEHGKRCIEISEYFANETGVPCLMNIWIPDGYKNIPADRLSPRKRFKASLDEILSVPYDKSKVFVCLESKVFGIGLESYTVGSAEFCMNYVASKGITPLMDNGHYHPTEVVSDKISSMLLFNDRIALHITRGVRWDSDHVVILDDETKEIAKEIVRNDALDRVFIATDYFDASINRISAWVTGIRSVHKALLLALLEPNEKMKKLQDESRFTELMVLQEDMKTAPFGDIWDEYLRRENISNDYISAILDYEKNTLEARK
;
A
#
# COMPACT_ATOMS: atom_id res chain seq x y z
N MET A 1 -3.22 40.45 -0.38
CA MET A 1 -3.48 39.15 0.29
C MET A 1 -3.29 38.06 -0.77
N SER A 2 -2.43 37.08 -0.53
CA SER A 2 -2.27 35.94 -1.46
C SER A 2 -3.49 35.01 -1.38
N ARG A 3 -3.65 34.11 -2.37
CA ARG A 3 -4.73 33.10 -2.34
C ARG A 3 -4.63 32.23 -1.09
N TYR A 4 -3.43 31.84 -0.72
CA TYR A 4 -3.18 31.09 0.50
C TYR A 4 -3.58 31.85 1.78
N GLU A 5 -3.25 33.14 1.90
CA GLU A 5 -3.64 33.95 3.05
C GLU A 5 -5.16 34.04 3.19
N SER A 6 -5.88 34.24 2.09
CA SER A 6 -7.34 34.25 2.08
C SER A 6 -7.93 32.90 2.50
N ALA A 7 -7.39 31.80 1.98
CA ALA A 7 -7.81 30.45 2.38
C ALA A 7 -7.54 30.18 3.86
N ARG A 8 -6.35 30.57 4.36
CA ARG A 8 -5.98 30.43 5.76
C ARG A 8 -6.93 31.17 6.71
N GLU A 9 -7.39 32.37 6.33
CA GLU A 9 -8.39 33.12 7.12
C GLU A 9 -9.72 32.38 7.17
N ILE A 10 -10.20 31.83 6.03
CA ILE A 10 -11.45 31.05 5.97
C ILE A 10 -11.35 29.82 6.88
N TYR A 11 -10.31 29.00 6.74
CA TYR A 11 -10.11 27.84 7.59
C TYR A 11 -9.91 28.22 9.08
N GLY A 12 -9.17 29.30 9.34
CA GLY A 12 -8.97 29.84 10.70
C GLY A 12 -10.29 30.25 11.37
N SER A 13 -11.25 30.82 10.62
CA SER A 13 -12.58 31.13 11.14
C SER A 13 -13.39 29.90 11.57
N LEU A 14 -13.04 28.73 11.06
CA LEU A 14 -13.62 27.44 11.42
C LEU A 14 -12.83 26.73 12.56
N GLY A 15 -11.73 27.34 13.02
CA GLY A 15 -10.86 26.75 14.04
C GLY A 15 -9.78 25.80 13.49
N VAL A 16 -9.51 25.83 12.19
CA VAL A 16 -8.52 24.97 11.53
C VAL A 16 -7.20 25.72 11.35
N ASP A 17 -6.11 25.11 11.81
CA ASP A 17 -4.75 25.60 11.63
C ASP A 17 -4.13 24.97 10.36
N THR A 18 -4.09 25.74 9.28
CA THR A 18 -3.57 25.29 7.98
C THR A 18 -2.04 25.07 8.00
N GLU A 19 -1.30 25.77 8.84
CA GLU A 19 0.14 25.58 9.01
C GLU A 19 0.42 24.21 9.64
N LYS A 20 -0.30 23.88 10.72
CA LYS A 20 -0.22 22.58 11.37
C LYS A 20 -0.64 21.47 10.39
N ALA A 21 -1.71 21.67 9.62
CA ALA A 21 -2.18 20.69 8.64
C ALA A 21 -1.10 20.38 7.59
N ILE A 22 -0.47 21.40 7.01
CA ILE A 22 0.62 21.24 6.03
C ILE A 22 1.82 20.52 6.67
N GLU A 23 2.26 20.92 7.87
CA GLU A 23 3.42 20.30 8.52
C GLU A 23 3.16 18.86 8.92
N THR A 24 1.96 18.55 9.39
CA THR A 24 1.52 17.18 9.67
C THR A 24 1.56 16.33 8.40
N LEU A 25 1.03 16.83 7.29
CA LEU A 25 1.05 16.12 6.01
C LEU A 25 2.50 15.90 5.52
N ARG A 26 3.38 16.90 5.63
CA ARG A 26 4.80 16.80 5.27
C ARG A 26 5.52 15.68 6.02
N SER A 27 5.17 15.47 7.28
CA SER A 27 5.76 14.46 8.15
C SER A 27 5.16 13.06 7.97
N THR A 28 3.96 12.95 7.40
CA THR A 28 3.27 11.68 7.17
C THR A 28 3.92 10.92 6.01
N ALA A 29 4.34 9.67 6.28
CA ALA A 29 4.94 8.83 5.27
C ALA A 29 3.88 8.02 4.52
N VAL A 30 3.99 7.97 3.18
CA VAL A 30 3.21 7.06 2.33
C VAL A 30 4.16 6.07 1.67
N SER A 31 3.85 4.78 1.80
CA SER A 31 4.63 3.70 1.21
C SER A 31 4.21 3.48 -0.24
N VAL A 32 5.14 3.66 -1.16
CA VAL A 32 4.91 3.63 -2.59
C VAL A 32 5.35 2.28 -3.15
N HIS A 33 4.40 1.54 -3.68
CA HIS A 33 4.62 0.23 -4.28
C HIS A 33 5.43 0.33 -5.57
N CYS A 34 6.43 -0.54 -5.73
CA CYS A 34 7.32 -0.50 -6.90
C CYS A 34 6.71 -1.16 -8.16
N TRP A 35 5.77 -2.08 -7.98
CA TRP A 35 5.26 -2.96 -9.04
C TRP A 35 4.36 -2.29 -10.09
N GLN A 36 3.94 -1.06 -9.89
CA GLN A 36 3.31 -0.25 -10.94
C GLN A 36 4.28 0.02 -12.12
N GLY A 37 5.58 0.06 -11.88
CA GLY A 37 6.56 0.46 -12.90
C GLY A 37 6.90 -0.64 -13.91
N ASP A 38 6.73 -1.91 -13.54
CA ASP A 38 7.12 -3.07 -14.33
C ASP A 38 6.00 -4.11 -14.54
N ASP A 39 4.73 -3.74 -14.26
CA ASP A 39 3.57 -4.62 -14.38
C ASP A 39 3.66 -5.86 -13.46
N VAL A 40 4.13 -5.69 -12.23
CA VAL A 40 4.26 -6.73 -11.20
C VAL A 40 5.18 -7.89 -11.62
N THR A 41 6.04 -7.70 -12.61
CA THR A 41 6.87 -8.79 -13.16
C THR A 41 7.97 -9.21 -12.18
N GLY A 42 8.62 -8.24 -11.53
CA GLY A 42 9.83 -8.50 -10.73
C GLY A 42 11.04 -8.90 -11.58
N PHE A 43 12.12 -9.34 -10.91
CA PHE A 43 13.40 -9.64 -11.58
C PHE A 43 13.93 -11.05 -11.28
N ASP A 44 13.24 -11.84 -10.47
CA ASP A 44 13.66 -13.19 -10.08
C ASP A 44 13.26 -14.27 -11.07
N SER A 45 12.31 -14.01 -11.96
CA SER A 45 11.73 -14.99 -12.87
C SER A 45 11.25 -14.32 -14.16
N LYS A 46 11.26 -15.10 -15.25
CA LYS A 46 10.64 -14.68 -16.53
C LYS A 46 9.29 -15.35 -16.76
N GLN A 47 8.68 -15.91 -15.73
CA GLN A 47 7.40 -16.59 -15.82
C GLN A 47 6.24 -15.61 -15.98
N ALA A 48 5.16 -16.09 -16.58
CA ALA A 48 3.91 -15.32 -16.63
C ALA A 48 3.30 -15.16 -15.23
N LEU A 49 2.58 -14.07 -15.03
CA LEU A 49 1.83 -13.83 -13.80
C LEU A 49 0.84 -14.98 -13.53
N SER A 50 0.71 -15.34 -12.27
CA SER A 50 -0.18 -16.41 -11.78
C SER A 50 -0.73 -16.08 -10.39
N GLY A 51 -1.57 -16.96 -9.83
CA GLY A 51 -2.14 -16.76 -8.49
C GLY A 51 -3.22 -15.68 -8.46
N GLY A 52 -3.93 -15.48 -9.57
CA GLY A 52 -4.99 -14.47 -9.70
C GLY A 52 -4.47 -13.05 -9.96
N ILE A 53 -3.15 -12.86 -10.01
CA ILE A 53 -2.54 -11.58 -10.38
C ILE A 53 -2.57 -11.45 -11.91
N GLN A 54 -3.19 -10.38 -12.39
CA GLN A 54 -3.24 -10.05 -13.82
C GLN A 54 -3.03 -8.54 -14.02
N THR A 55 -2.12 -8.20 -14.93
CA THR A 55 -1.97 -6.84 -15.43
C THR A 55 -2.60 -6.73 -16.80
N THR A 56 -3.50 -5.77 -17.00
CA THR A 56 -4.19 -5.57 -18.28
C THR A 56 -3.74 -4.27 -18.92
N GLY A 57 -3.39 -4.34 -20.19
CA GLY A 57 -2.92 -3.20 -20.96
C GLY A 57 -1.60 -3.48 -21.65
N ASN A 58 -1.21 -2.56 -22.50
CA ASN A 58 0.01 -2.65 -23.31
C ASN A 58 0.66 -1.28 -23.51
N TYR A 59 0.51 -0.37 -22.55
CA TYR A 59 1.17 0.93 -22.62
C TYR A 59 2.69 0.73 -22.71
N PRO A 60 3.38 1.38 -23.64
CA PRO A 60 4.80 1.14 -23.86
C PRO A 60 5.68 1.68 -22.71
N GLY A 61 6.93 1.21 -22.67
CA GLY A 61 7.98 1.79 -21.84
C GLY A 61 8.04 1.29 -20.39
N LYS A 62 7.46 0.11 -20.07
CA LYS A 62 7.62 -0.48 -18.73
C LYS A 62 9.09 -0.72 -18.38
N ALA A 63 9.43 -0.65 -17.12
CA ALA A 63 10.76 -0.99 -16.63
C ALA A 63 11.05 -2.48 -16.84
N ARG A 64 12.25 -2.79 -17.33
CA ARG A 64 12.71 -4.16 -17.68
C ARG A 64 13.85 -4.64 -16.79
N THR A 65 14.50 -3.71 -16.11
CA THR A 65 15.63 -3.98 -15.22
C THR A 65 15.46 -3.21 -13.90
N PRO A 66 16.13 -3.62 -12.83
CA PRO A 66 16.12 -2.88 -11.57
C PRO A 66 16.55 -1.41 -11.73
N GLU A 67 17.51 -1.15 -12.58
CA GLU A 67 18.04 0.20 -12.83
C GLU A 67 16.99 1.08 -13.55
N GLU A 68 16.26 0.53 -14.54
CA GLU A 68 15.16 1.23 -15.19
C GLU A 68 14.03 1.51 -14.18
N LEU A 69 13.70 0.56 -13.31
CA LEU A 69 12.66 0.74 -12.30
C LEU A 69 13.06 1.79 -11.26
N MET A 70 14.32 1.77 -10.79
CA MET A 70 14.85 2.79 -9.89
C MET A 70 14.83 4.19 -10.52
N GLN A 71 15.18 4.29 -11.79
CA GLN A 71 15.14 5.55 -12.56
C GLN A 71 13.71 6.09 -12.66
N ASP A 72 12.75 5.22 -13.02
CA ASP A 72 11.35 5.60 -13.16
C ASP A 72 10.74 6.01 -11.81
N PHE A 73 11.05 5.25 -10.77
CA PHE A 73 10.59 5.55 -9.41
C PHE A 73 11.16 6.89 -8.92
N ASP A 74 12.44 7.15 -9.16
CA ASP A 74 13.10 8.39 -8.76
C ASP A 74 12.47 9.60 -9.46
N PHE A 75 12.23 9.48 -10.76
CA PHE A 75 11.52 10.51 -11.50
C PHE A 75 10.09 10.72 -10.98
N ALA A 76 9.32 9.66 -10.80
CA ALA A 76 7.97 9.75 -10.25
C ALA A 76 7.98 10.39 -8.85
N ALA A 77 8.91 9.96 -7.98
CA ALA A 77 9.06 10.49 -6.62
C ALA A 77 9.37 11.99 -6.57
N SER A 78 10.06 12.51 -7.58
CA SER A 78 10.32 13.96 -7.71
C SER A 78 9.06 14.80 -7.97
N LEU A 79 7.98 14.15 -8.42
CA LEU A 79 6.68 14.76 -8.69
C LEU A 79 5.64 14.50 -7.60
N MET A 80 6.00 13.71 -6.58
CA MET A 80 5.14 13.35 -5.45
C MET A 80 5.57 14.14 -4.21
N PRO A 81 4.65 14.84 -3.50
CA PRO A 81 4.99 15.55 -2.28
C PRO A 81 5.14 14.61 -1.08
N GLY A 82 5.70 15.13 0.03
CA GLY A 82 5.76 14.48 1.34
C GLY A 82 6.77 13.34 1.46
N LYS A 83 6.79 12.74 2.65
CA LYS A 83 7.66 11.59 2.94
C LYS A 83 7.19 10.33 2.23
N LYS A 84 8.14 9.57 1.71
CA LYS A 84 7.88 8.32 0.99
C LYS A 84 8.66 7.17 1.62
N LYS A 85 8.12 5.97 1.53
CA LYS A 85 8.83 4.71 1.70
C LYS A 85 8.78 3.96 0.39
N LEU A 86 9.77 3.13 0.12
CA LEU A 86 9.76 2.21 -1.02
C LEU A 86 9.11 0.90 -0.57
N ASN A 87 8.08 0.45 -1.27
CA ASN A 87 7.44 -0.84 -1.00
C ASN A 87 7.85 -1.86 -2.07
N LEU A 88 8.53 -2.92 -1.64
CA LEU A 88 9.09 -3.95 -2.52
C LEU A 88 8.38 -5.29 -2.32
N HIS A 89 8.40 -6.13 -3.36
CA HIS A 89 8.15 -7.56 -3.28
C HIS A 89 9.44 -8.37 -3.28
N ALA A 90 9.39 -9.59 -2.76
CA ALA A 90 10.52 -10.52 -2.78
C ALA A 90 10.99 -10.86 -4.21
N SER A 91 10.07 -10.83 -5.19
CA SER A 91 10.38 -11.01 -6.62
C SER A 91 11.27 -9.92 -7.22
N TYR A 92 11.53 -8.84 -6.48
CA TYR A 92 12.45 -7.77 -6.87
C TYR A 92 13.90 -8.00 -6.39
N ALA A 93 14.22 -9.21 -5.92
CA ALA A 93 15.59 -9.64 -5.64
C ALA A 93 16.50 -9.45 -6.88
N ILE A 94 17.69 -8.92 -6.68
CA ILE A 94 18.67 -8.66 -7.74
C ILE A 94 19.79 -9.68 -7.66
N PHE A 95 19.97 -10.46 -8.71
CA PHE A 95 20.99 -11.49 -8.81
C PHE A 95 22.10 -11.04 -9.76
N GLU A 96 23.34 -10.99 -9.27
CA GLU A 96 24.51 -10.61 -10.04
C GLU A 96 25.46 -11.82 -10.23
N ASN A 97 26.22 -11.81 -11.31
CA ASN A 97 27.27 -12.78 -11.57
C ASN A 97 26.84 -14.27 -11.51
N GLY A 98 25.56 -14.54 -11.78
CA GLY A 98 25.02 -15.91 -11.75
C GLY A 98 24.66 -16.42 -10.35
N ASP A 99 24.63 -15.55 -9.36
CA ASP A 99 24.26 -15.85 -7.97
C ASP A 99 22.73 -15.93 -7.79
N PHE A 100 22.07 -16.74 -8.61
CA PHE A 100 20.63 -16.96 -8.50
C PHE A 100 20.30 -17.78 -7.24
N ALA A 101 19.30 -17.31 -6.49
CA ALA A 101 18.69 -18.04 -5.38
C ALA A 101 17.17 -18.09 -5.59
N ASP A 102 16.60 -19.26 -5.42
CA ASP A 102 15.15 -19.40 -5.45
C ASP A 102 14.51 -18.75 -4.21
N ARG A 103 13.21 -18.47 -4.25
CA ARG A 103 12.51 -17.68 -3.23
C ARG A 103 12.63 -18.22 -1.80
N ASP A 104 12.79 -19.53 -1.63
CA ASP A 104 13.07 -20.16 -0.33
C ASP A 104 14.50 -19.93 0.18
N LYS A 105 15.39 -19.34 -0.63
CA LYS A 105 16.82 -19.15 -0.35
C LYS A 105 17.29 -17.71 -0.57
N ILE A 106 16.40 -16.78 -0.83
CA ILE A 106 16.77 -15.37 -0.94
C ILE A 106 17.35 -14.85 0.38
N GLU A 107 18.27 -13.91 0.28
CA GLU A 107 19.03 -13.36 1.39
C GLU A 107 19.09 -11.83 1.32
N PRO A 108 19.41 -11.12 2.41
CA PRO A 108 19.55 -9.66 2.45
C PRO A 108 20.44 -9.08 1.34
N ARG A 109 21.52 -9.77 0.96
CA ARG A 109 22.46 -9.32 -0.10
C ARG A 109 21.80 -9.12 -1.46
N HIS A 110 20.73 -9.85 -1.77
CA HIS A 110 20.00 -9.69 -3.02
C HIS A 110 19.18 -8.38 -3.10
N PHE A 111 19.16 -7.62 -2.01
CA PHE A 111 18.45 -6.35 -1.90
C PHE A 111 19.37 -5.16 -1.59
N GLU A 112 20.70 -5.35 -1.56
CA GLU A 112 21.65 -4.27 -1.23
C GLU A 112 21.51 -3.04 -2.13
N LYS A 113 21.25 -3.22 -3.43
CA LYS A 113 21.05 -2.11 -4.36
C LYS A 113 19.79 -1.29 -4.00
N TRP A 114 18.74 -1.96 -3.58
CA TRP A 114 17.51 -1.29 -3.12
C TRP A 114 17.74 -0.52 -1.82
N VAL A 115 18.47 -1.10 -0.89
CA VAL A 115 18.85 -0.43 0.37
C VAL A 115 19.67 0.80 0.09
N LYS A 116 20.69 0.69 -0.77
CA LYS A 116 21.50 1.85 -1.18
C LYS A 116 20.63 2.94 -1.81
N PHE A 117 19.76 2.57 -2.75
CA PHE A 117 18.84 3.49 -3.41
C PHE A 117 17.95 4.22 -2.41
N ALA A 118 17.35 3.50 -1.45
CA ALA A 118 16.47 4.08 -0.44
C ALA A 118 17.24 5.00 0.53
N LYS A 119 18.42 4.57 1.02
CA LYS A 119 19.27 5.36 1.94
C LYS A 119 19.70 6.69 1.33
N GLU A 120 20.13 6.70 0.06
CA GLU A 120 20.52 7.92 -0.64
C GLU A 120 19.40 8.96 -0.74
N ARG A 121 18.13 8.51 -0.60
CA ARG A 121 16.92 9.34 -0.66
C ARG A 121 16.24 9.55 0.68
N GLY A 122 16.83 9.03 1.77
CA GLY A 122 16.26 9.11 3.11
C GLY A 122 14.94 8.36 3.26
N MET A 123 14.71 7.32 2.45
CA MET A 123 13.51 6.48 2.51
C MET A 123 13.70 5.22 3.35
N GLY A 124 12.66 4.78 4.06
CA GLY A 124 12.54 3.41 4.55
C GLY A 124 12.06 2.47 3.45
N ILE A 125 12.11 1.16 3.74
CA ILE A 125 11.62 0.12 2.84
C ILE A 125 10.58 -0.72 3.57
N ASP A 126 9.42 -0.96 2.92
CA ASP A 126 8.43 -1.96 3.29
C ASP A 126 8.56 -3.16 2.36
N PHE A 127 8.08 -4.32 2.79
CA PHE A 127 8.35 -5.57 2.09
C PHE A 127 7.16 -6.51 2.04
N ASN A 128 7.03 -7.22 0.91
CA ASN A 128 6.01 -8.25 0.72
C ASN A 128 6.68 -9.55 0.25
N PRO A 129 6.50 -10.66 0.94
CA PRO A 129 6.73 -11.98 0.36
C PRO A 129 5.91 -12.13 -0.92
N THR A 130 6.46 -12.81 -1.91
CA THR A 130 5.77 -13.02 -3.18
C THR A 130 5.29 -14.46 -3.30
N PHE A 131 4.06 -14.73 -2.87
CA PHE A 131 3.46 -16.06 -2.88
C PHE A 131 2.71 -16.38 -4.18
N PHE A 132 3.09 -15.76 -5.30
CA PHE A 132 2.46 -15.93 -6.60
C PHE A 132 3.51 -15.96 -7.73
N SER A 133 3.09 -16.26 -8.95
CA SER A 133 3.95 -16.24 -10.17
C SER A 133 5.23 -17.07 -10.01
N HIS A 134 5.04 -18.32 -9.56
CA HIS A 134 6.15 -19.25 -9.31
C HIS A 134 5.72 -20.71 -9.55
N PRO A 135 6.59 -21.63 -10.02
CA PRO A 135 6.24 -23.05 -10.24
C PRO A 135 5.74 -23.78 -9.00
N MET A 136 6.13 -23.30 -7.81
CA MET A 136 5.66 -23.87 -6.54
C MET A 136 4.27 -23.34 -6.11
N VAL A 137 3.58 -22.54 -6.91
CA VAL A 137 2.13 -22.33 -6.79
C VAL A 137 1.45 -23.49 -7.50
N LYS A 138 0.95 -24.47 -6.75
CA LYS A 138 0.29 -25.64 -7.30
C LYS A 138 -1.21 -25.59 -7.01
N ASP A 139 -2.05 -25.74 -8.02
CA ASP A 139 -3.51 -25.70 -7.90
C ASP A 139 -4.03 -24.42 -7.19
N ASN A 140 -3.41 -23.27 -7.47
CA ASN A 140 -3.65 -21.98 -6.81
C ASN A 140 -3.42 -22.00 -5.28
N LEU A 141 -2.57 -22.91 -4.78
CA LEU A 141 -2.27 -23.04 -3.36
C LEU A 141 -0.78 -22.89 -3.08
N THR A 142 -0.48 -22.25 -1.95
CA THR A 142 0.86 -22.00 -1.41
C THR A 142 0.94 -22.49 0.04
N LEU A 143 0.83 -21.62 1.00
CA LEU A 143 0.88 -21.91 2.45
C LEU A 143 -0.26 -22.82 2.95
N SER A 144 -1.34 -22.96 2.19
CA SER A 144 -2.46 -23.85 2.51
C SER A 144 -2.49 -25.16 1.72
N SER A 145 -1.49 -25.39 0.84
CA SER A 145 -1.42 -26.58 0.00
C SER A 145 -1.51 -27.90 0.81
N PRO A 146 -2.19 -28.93 0.34
CA PRO A 146 -2.10 -30.26 0.92
C PRO A 146 -0.73 -30.90 0.73
N ASP A 147 0.03 -30.49 -0.30
CA ASP A 147 1.39 -30.93 -0.57
C ASP A 147 2.36 -30.29 0.42
N GLU A 148 3.07 -31.14 1.18
CA GLU A 148 4.01 -30.68 2.22
C GLU A 148 5.25 -30.01 1.61
N GLU A 149 5.72 -30.47 0.45
CA GLU A 149 6.87 -29.87 -0.24
C GLU A 149 6.57 -28.42 -0.65
N VAL A 150 5.36 -28.19 -1.19
CA VAL A 150 4.88 -26.85 -1.54
C VAL A 150 4.81 -25.95 -0.30
N ARG A 151 4.20 -26.43 0.79
CA ARG A 151 4.13 -25.63 2.02
C ARG A 151 5.50 -25.33 2.59
N ARG A 152 6.41 -26.31 2.60
CA ARG A 152 7.77 -26.14 3.13
C ARG A 152 8.54 -25.06 2.39
N PHE A 153 8.49 -25.08 1.06
CA PHE A 153 9.08 -24.04 0.21
C PHE A 153 8.58 -22.65 0.60
N TRP A 154 7.26 -22.47 0.71
CA TRP A 154 6.67 -21.18 0.99
C TRP A 154 6.83 -20.74 2.46
N ILE A 155 6.92 -21.68 3.41
CA ILE A 155 7.25 -21.36 4.81
C ILE A 155 8.68 -20.80 4.89
N GLU A 156 9.65 -21.47 4.24
CA GLU A 156 11.02 -20.97 4.22
C GLU A 156 11.11 -19.60 3.53
N HIS A 157 10.39 -19.39 2.42
CA HIS A 157 10.26 -18.08 1.80
C HIS A 157 9.78 -17.00 2.78
N GLY A 158 8.71 -17.28 3.53
CA GLY A 158 8.19 -16.34 4.54
C GLY A 158 9.20 -16.02 5.63
N LYS A 159 9.94 -17.02 6.11
CA LYS A 159 11.02 -16.83 7.10
C LYS A 159 12.14 -15.94 6.57
N ARG A 160 12.61 -16.18 5.33
CA ARG A 160 13.60 -15.32 4.67
C ARG A 160 13.15 -13.88 4.54
N CYS A 161 11.86 -13.68 4.26
CA CYS A 161 11.30 -12.32 4.16
C CYS A 161 11.30 -11.58 5.50
N ILE A 162 11.12 -12.26 6.64
CA ILE A 162 11.30 -11.65 7.97
C ILE A 162 12.75 -11.17 8.16
N GLU A 163 13.75 -12.02 7.85
CA GLU A 163 15.16 -11.69 7.95
C GLU A 163 15.54 -10.47 7.07
N ILE A 164 15.03 -10.45 5.84
CA ILE A 164 15.24 -9.34 4.90
C ILE A 164 14.56 -8.05 5.40
N SER A 165 13.37 -8.15 5.98
CA SER A 165 12.67 -6.99 6.54
C SER A 165 13.43 -6.38 7.72
N GLU A 166 14.03 -7.21 8.57
CA GLU A 166 14.87 -6.73 9.67
C GLU A 166 16.16 -6.08 9.15
N TYR A 167 16.77 -6.63 8.10
CA TYR A 167 17.88 -6.01 7.40
C TYR A 167 17.51 -4.62 6.87
N PHE A 168 16.35 -4.48 6.21
CA PHE A 168 15.88 -3.17 5.72
C PHE A 168 15.74 -2.15 6.85
N ALA A 169 15.09 -2.55 7.94
CA ALA A 169 14.91 -1.66 9.08
C ALA A 169 16.23 -1.26 9.73
N ASN A 170 17.18 -2.18 9.85
CA ASN A 170 18.50 -1.90 10.40
C ASN A 170 19.31 -0.95 9.52
N GLU A 171 19.31 -1.16 8.21
CA GLU A 171 20.09 -0.38 7.26
C GLU A 171 19.52 1.03 7.02
N THR A 172 18.19 1.16 6.97
CA THR A 172 17.54 2.45 6.70
C THR A 172 17.28 3.27 7.97
N GLY A 173 17.29 2.62 9.15
CA GLY A 173 16.89 3.24 10.41
C GLY A 173 15.38 3.52 10.52
N VAL A 174 14.58 2.99 9.59
CA VAL A 174 13.12 3.15 9.55
C VAL A 174 12.47 1.78 9.68
N PRO A 175 11.48 1.60 10.58
CA PRO A 175 10.78 0.31 10.70
C PRO A 175 10.21 -0.17 9.38
N CYS A 176 10.29 -1.47 9.14
CA CYS A 176 9.77 -2.14 7.94
C CYS A 176 8.40 -2.77 8.25
N LEU A 177 7.41 -2.46 7.43
CA LEU A 177 6.15 -3.20 7.38
C LEU A 177 6.37 -4.41 6.45
N MET A 178 6.11 -5.64 6.93
CA MET A 178 6.18 -6.84 6.12
C MET A 178 4.80 -7.44 5.96
N ASN A 179 4.26 -7.42 4.75
CA ASN A 179 2.89 -7.83 4.49
C ASN A 179 2.81 -9.25 3.92
N ILE A 180 2.16 -10.17 4.63
CA ILE A 180 1.84 -11.51 4.14
C ILE A 180 0.46 -11.50 3.50
N TRP A 181 0.43 -11.75 2.20
CA TRP A 181 -0.75 -11.99 1.39
C TRP A 181 -0.58 -13.27 0.58
N ILE A 182 -1.63 -14.11 0.48
CA ILE A 182 -1.61 -15.35 -0.32
C ILE A 182 -2.77 -15.40 -1.31
N PRO A 183 -2.54 -15.97 -2.52
CA PRO A 183 -3.59 -16.15 -3.53
C PRO A 183 -4.45 -17.40 -3.30
N ASP A 184 -4.29 -18.11 -2.21
CA ASP A 184 -4.83 -19.45 -1.98
C ASP A 184 -6.36 -19.48 -1.95
N GLY A 185 -6.94 -20.34 -2.74
CA GLY A 185 -8.38 -20.53 -2.79
C GLY A 185 -8.83 -21.49 -3.89
N TYR A 186 -10.15 -21.56 -4.11
CA TYR A 186 -10.73 -22.45 -5.13
C TYR A 186 -11.74 -21.73 -6.02
N LYS A 187 -11.64 -22.03 -7.31
CA LYS A 187 -12.65 -21.64 -8.30
C LYS A 187 -13.98 -22.37 -8.07
N ASN A 188 -13.91 -23.66 -7.82
CA ASN A 188 -15.08 -24.50 -7.58
C ASN A 188 -15.41 -24.61 -6.10
N ILE A 189 -16.67 -24.90 -5.77
CA ILE A 189 -17.14 -25.03 -4.38
C ILE A 189 -16.43 -26.19 -3.69
N PRO A 190 -15.64 -25.94 -2.61
CA PRO A 190 -14.95 -27.01 -1.91
C PRO A 190 -15.89 -27.75 -0.95
N ALA A 191 -15.65 -29.04 -0.77
CA ALA A 191 -16.32 -29.84 0.26
C ALA A 191 -15.77 -29.54 1.67
N ASP A 192 -14.50 -29.14 1.76
CA ASP A 192 -13.81 -28.84 3.02
C ASP A 192 -13.12 -27.47 2.95
N ARG A 193 -13.64 -26.51 3.71
CA ARG A 193 -13.07 -25.18 3.87
C ARG A 193 -12.16 -25.07 5.09
N LEU A 194 -12.21 -26.04 6.01
CA LEU A 194 -11.49 -25.96 7.28
C LEU A 194 -10.02 -26.41 7.14
N SER A 195 -9.77 -27.52 6.44
CA SER A 195 -8.42 -28.08 6.34
C SER A 195 -7.41 -27.15 5.66
N PRO A 196 -7.72 -26.44 4.55
CA PRO A 196 -6.81 -25.43 3.99
C PRO A 196 -6.49 -24.32 5.01
N ARG A 197 -7.47 -23.85 5.77
CA ARG A 197 -7.26 -22.82 6.81
C ARG A 197 -6.41 -23.34 7.98
N LYS A 198 -6.57 -24.61 8.38
CA LYS A 198 -5.70 -25.24 9.38
C LYS A 198 -4.25 -25.29 8.92
N ARG A 199 -4.01 -25.66 7.65
CA ARG A 199 -2.66 -25.68 7.07
C ARG A 199 -2.09 -24.27 6.97
N PHE A 200 -2.85 -23.29 6.50
CA PHE A 200 -2.42 -21.91 6.45
C PHE A 200 -2.04 -21.37 7.82
N LYS A 201 -2.91 -21.62 8.84
CA LYS A 201 -2.59 -21.25 10.22
C LYS A 201 -1.29 -21.87 10.72
N ALA A 202 -1.08 -23.17 10.48
CA ALA A 202 0.14 -23.86 10.89
C ALA A 202 1.39 -23.31 10.16
N SER A 203 1.27 -23.01 8.88
CA SER A 203 2.35 -22.40 8.09
C SER A 203 2.70 -20.99 8.60
N LEU A 204 1.71 -20.17 8.92
CA LEU A 204 1.92 -18.86 9.52
C LEU A 204 2.56 -18.98 10.93
N ASP A 205 2.13 -19.93 11.73
CA ASP A 205 2.70 -20.19 13.06
C ASP A 205 4.19 -20.54 12.95
N GLU A 206 4.56 -21.29 11.92
CA GLU A 206 5.96 -21.66 11.67
C GLU A 206 6.77 -20.48 11.11
N ILE A 207 6.24 -19.67 10.19
CA ILE A 207 6.89 -18.45 9.71
C ILE A 207 7.18 -17.51 10.89
N LEU A 208 6.21 -17.28 11.75
CA LEU A 208 6.33 -16.37 12.90
C LEU A 208 7.16 -16.94 14.06
N SER A 209 7.66 -18.18 13.96
CA SER A 209 8.59 -18.75 14.95
C SER A 209 10.01 -18.22 14.83
N VAL A 210 10.37 -17.57 13.71
CA VAL A 210 11.66 -16.91 13.54
C VAL A 210 11.73 -15.72 14.52
N PRO A 211 12.80 -15.62 15.33
CA PRO A 211 13.00 -14.46 16.19
C PRO A 211 13.29 -13.21 15.33
N TYR A 212 12.63 -12.10 15.63
CA TYR A 212 12.89 -10.80 15.02
C TYR A 212 12.55 -9.67 16.01
N ASP A 213 13.12 -8.50 15.77
CA ASP A 213 12.83 -7.29 16.57
C ASP A 213 11.47 -6.69 16.16
N LYS A 214 10.46 -6.91 17.01
CA LYS A 214 9.09 -6.41 16.80
C LYS A 214 8.97 -4.89 16.85
N SER A 215 10.00 -4.17 17.29
CA SER A 215 10.03 -2.71 17.20
C SER A 215 10.51 -2.21 15.84
N LYS A 216 11.15 -3.09 15.06
CA LYS A 216 11.71 -2.78 13.74
C LYS A 216 10.93 -3.40 12.60
N VAL A 217 10.34 -4.58 12.79
CA VAL A 217 9.57 -5.30 11.78
C VAL A 217 8.14 -5.47 12.26
N PHE A 218 7.21 -4.87 11.52
CA PHE A 218 5.77 -5.03 11.75
C PHE A 218 5.23 -6.04 10.74
N VAL A 219 5.12 -7.29 11.17
CA VAL A 219 4.51 -8.32 10.32
C VAL A 219 3.01 -8.11 10.27
N CYS A 220 2.47 -8.05 9.06
CA CYS A 220 1.04 -7.91 8.79
C CYS A 220 0.48 -9.16 8.11
N LEU A 221 -0.81 -9.31 8.19
CA LEU A 221 -1.56 -10.28 7.43
C LEU A 221 -2.71 -9.57 6.70
N GLU A 222 -2.70 -9.68 5.38
CA GLU A 222 -3.69 -9.11 4.49
C GLU A 222 -4.70 -10.16 4.07
N SER A 223 -5.97 -9.79 4.09
CA SER A 223 -7.04 -10.65 3.61
C SER A 223 -7.22 -10.55 2.11
N LYS A 224 -7.86 -11.57 1.52
CA LYS A 224 -8.31 -11.58 0.13
C LYS A 224 -9.82 -11.77 0.08
N VAL A 225 -10.47 -11.12 -0.87
CA VAL A 225 -11.85 -11.39 -1.27
C VAL A 225 -11.86 -12.35 -2.47
N PHE A 226 -13.01 -12.70 -3.00
CA PHE A 226 -13.13 -13.46 -4.24
C PHE A 226 -12.36 -12.77 -5.41
N GLY A 227 -11.96 -13.56 -6.39
CA GLY A 227 -11.22 -13.07 -7.55
C GLY A 227 -11.01 -14.18 -8.58
N ILE A 228 -10.21 -13.93 -9.61
CA ILE A 228 -9.90 -14.91 -10.66
C ILE A 228 -9.23 -16.14 -10.06
N GLY A 229 -9.83 -17.31 -10.24
CA GLY A 229 -9.38 -18.57 -9.66
C GLY A 229 -9.80 -18.81 -8.21
N LEU A 230 -10.47 -17.83 -7.56
CA LEU A 230 -10.92 -17.85 -6.17
C LEU A 230 -12.43 -17.54 -6.04
N GLU A 231 -13.19 -17.82 -7.07
CA GLU A 231 -14.59 -17.37 -7.16
C GLU A 231 -15.48 -17.95 -6.09
N SER A 232 -15.20 -19.18 -5.60
CA SER A 232 -16.03 -19.86 -4.62
C SER A 232 -15.46 -19.93 -3.21
N TYR A 233 -14.16 -19.74 -3.05
CA TYR A 233 -13.53 -19.89 -1.75
C TYR A 233 -12.16 -19.23 -1.70
N THR A 234 -11.95 -18.40 -0.69
CA THR A 234 -10.67 -17.78 -0.35
C THR A 234 -10.21 -18.32 1.02
N VAL A 235 -8.98 -18.82 1.10
CA VAL A 235 -8.40 -19.34 2.35
C VAL A 235 -8.18 -18.21 3.33
N GLY A 236 -7.50 -17.16 2.90
CA GLY A 236 -7.18 -15.96 3.68
C GLY A 236 -8.33 -14.94 3.66
N SER A 237 -9.55 -15.33 4.09
CA SER A 237 -10.67 -14.38 4.20
C SER A 237 -10.43 -13.35 5.31
N ALA A 238 -11.18 -12.26 5.30
CA ALA A 238 -11.09 -11.20 6.31
C ALA A 238 -11.25 -11.76 7.74
N GLU A 239 -12.23 -12.66 7.95
CA GLU A 239 -12.49 -13.29 9.26
C GLU A 239 -11.30 -14.15 9.72
N PHE A 240 -10.65 -14.88 8.80
CA PHE A 240 -9.47 -15.66 9.15
C PHE A 240 -8.31 -14.73 9.54
N CYS A 241 -8.01 -13.77 8.70
CA CYS A 241 -6.87 -12.86 8.91
C CYS A 241 -7.02 -12.02 10.18
N MET A 242 -8.18 -11.41 10.41
CA MET A 242 -8.41 -10.58 11.60
C MET A 242 -8.36 -11.39 12.90
N ASN A 243 -8.95 -12.61 12.92
CA ASN A 243 -8.84 -13.48 14.09
C ASN A 243 -7.40 -13.97 14.32
N TYR A 244 -6.67 -14.31 13.25
CA TYR A 244 -5.28 -14.73 13.39
C TYR A 244 -4.41 -13.60 13.94
N VAL A 245 -4.52 -12.42 13.37
CA VAL A 245 -3.80 -11.20 13.80
C VAL A 245 -4.05 -10.93 15.29
N ALA A 246 -5.32 -10.91 15.72
CA ALA A 246 -5.69 -10.71 17.12
C ALA A 246 -5.10 -11.79 18.04
N SER A 247 -5.05 -13.06 17.58
CA SER A 247 -4.49 -14.18 18.37
C SER A 247 -2.98 -14.14 18.52
N LYS A 248 -2.27 -13.46 17.61
CA LYS A 248 -0.80 -13.40 17.57
C LYS A 248 -0.21 -12.04 17.97
N GLY A 249 -1.05 -11.02 18.08
CA GLY A 249 -0.60 -9.65 18.35
C GLY A 249 0.31 -9.10 17.25
N ILE A 250 0.00 -9.42 15.98
CA ILE A 250 0.65 -8.83 14.80
C ILE A 250 -0.27 -7.77 14.18
N THR A 251 0.21 -7.04 13.19
CA THR A 251 -0.51 -5.89 12.62
C THR A 251 -1.56 -6.34 11.60
N PRO A 252 -2.83 -5.94 11.72
CA PRO A 252 -3.81 -6.15 10.65
C PRO A 252 -3.50 -5.23 9.47
N LEU A 253 -3.60 -5.77 8.25
CA LEU A 253 -3.59 -4.97 7.04
C LEU A 253 -4.94 -5.08 6.33
N MET A 254 -5.52 -3.94 6.01
CA MET A 254 -6.76 -3.84 5.23
C MET A 254 -6.45 -3.18 3.89
N ASP A 255 -6.67 -3.95 2.83
CA ASP A 255 -6.73 -3.42 1.47
C ASP A 255 -8.18 -3.09 1.13
N ASN A 256 -8.46 -1.87 0.67
CA ASN A 256 -9.84 -1.45 0.40
C ASN A 256 -10.44 -2.05 -0.88
N GLY A 257 -9.64 -2.73 -1.72
CA GLY A 257 -10.10 -3.59 -2.81
C GLY A 257 -10.44 -5.02 -2.38
N HIS A 258 -9.98 -5.47 -1.19
CA HIS A 258 -10.12 -6.85 -0.72
C HIS A 258 -11.36 -7.12 0.15
N TYR A 259 -12.38 -6.27 0.03
CA TYR A 259 -13.70 -6.46 0.66
C TYR A 259 -14.79 -6.53 -0.39
N HIS A 260 -15.98 -7.00 0.02
CA HIS A 260 -17.12 -7.01 -0.89
C HIS A 260 -17.42 -5.57 -1.35
N PRO A 261 -17.81 -5.34 -2.63
CA PRO A 261 -18.02 -3.98 -3.17
C PRO A 261 -19.04 -3.11 -2.42
N THR A 262 -19.85 -3.71 -1.55
CA THR A 262 -20.79 -2.99 -0.67
C THR A 262 -20.22 -2.66 0.70
N GLU A 263 -19.02 -3.11 1.01
CA GLU A 263 -18.30 -2.79 2.24
C GLU A 263 -17.27 -1.68 1.99
N VAL A 264 -17.08 -0.83 3.00
CA VAL A 264 -16.09 0.24 2.99
C VAL A 264 -15.06 0.02 4.10
N VAL A 265 -13.79 0.23 3.79
CA VAL A 265 -12.70 0.08 4.77
C VAL A 265 -12.69 1.25 5.75
N SER A 266 -13.11 2.44 5.33
CA SER A 266 -13.23 3.60 6.20
C SER A 266 -14.05 3.31 7.46
N ASP A 267 -15.16 2.57 7.35
CA ASP A 267 -15.99 2.17 8.52
C ASP A 267 -15.29 1.18 9.47
N LYS A 268 -14.26 0.48 9.00
CA LYS A 268 -13.54 -0.54 9.78
C LYS A 268 -12.38 0.05 10.61
N ILE A 269 -11.82 1.19 10.22
CA ILE A 269 -10.60 1.78 10.79
C ILE A 269 -10.76 2.03 12.28
N SER A 270 -11.81 2.74 12.70
CA SER A 270 -12.03 3.08 14.11
C SER A 270 -12.20 1.82 14.98
N SER A 271 -12.92 0.81 14.47
CA SER A 271 -13.07 -0.48 15.15
C SER A 271 -11.73 -1.20 15.31
N MET A 272 -10.92 -1.25 14.25
CA MET A 272 -9.62 -1.92 14.30
C MET A 272 -8.63 -1.21 15.23
N LEU A 273 -8.66 0.12 15.31
CA LEU A 273 -7.83 0.92 16.22
C LEU A 273 -8.16 0.72 17.71
N LEU A 274 -9.34 0.22 18.05
CA LEU A 274 -9.70 -0.10 19.43
C LEU A 274 -8.99 -1.35 19.96
N PHE A 275 -8.67 -2.30 19.10
CA PHE A 275 -8.14 -3.61 19.48
C PHE A 275 -6.67 -3.80 19.07
N ASN A 276 -6.11 -2.88 18.28
CA ASN A 276 -4.75 -2.98 17.75
C ASN A 276 -4.00 -1.69 18.01
N ASP A 277 -2.76 -1.79 18.48
CA ASP A 277 -1.89 -0.62 18.67
C ASP A 277 -1.59 0.09 17.35
N ARG A 278 -1.47 -0.69 16.29
CA ARG A 278 -1.21 -0.22 14.93
C ARG A 278 -2.03 -1.01 13.92
N ILE A 279 -2.37 -0.36 12.82
CA ILE A 279 -2.99 -0.99 11.64
C ILE A 279 -2.23 -0.58 10.39
N ALA A 280 -2.38 -1.34 9.33
CA ALA A 280 -1.84 -1.03 8.01
C ALA A 280 -2.97 -0.96 6.97
N LEU A 281 -2.75 -0.13 5.97
CA LEU A 281 -3.68 0.04 4.86
C LEU A 281 -2.92 -0.12 3.54
N HIS A 282 -3.48 -0.89 2.63
CA HIS A 282 -3.21 -0.80 1.20
C HIS A 282 -4.36 -0.04 0.55
N ILE A 283 -4.05 1.17 0.06
CA ILE A 283 -5.03 2.00 -0.62
C ILE A 283 -4.95 1.70 -2.11
N THR A 284 -6.04 1.16 -2.63
CA THR A 284 -6.28 0.88 -4.04
C THR A 284 -7.64 1.42 -4.46
N ARG A 285 -8.06 1.19 -5.67
CA ARG A 285 -9.41 1.48 -6.13
C ARG A 285 -10.03 0.27 -6.80
N GLY A 286 -10.82 -0.49 -6.06
CA GLY A 286 -11.64 -1.56 -6.61
C GLY A 286 -12.80 -0.98 -7.43
N VAL A 287 -12.89 -1.34 -8.72
CA VAL A 287 -14.01 -0.95 -9.59
C VAL A 287 -14.94 -2.14 -9.73
N ARG A 288 -15.99 -2.18 -8.91
CA ARG A 288 -17.01 -3.24 -8.80
C ARG A 288 -16.51 -4.57 -8.24
N TRP A 289 -15.20 -4.79 -8.18
CA TRP A 289 -14.54 -5.97 -7.61
C TRP A 289 -13.07 -5.62 -7.34
N ASP A 290 -12.31 -6.54 -6.80
CA ASP A 290 -10.87 -6.41 -6.59
C ASP A 290 -10.12 -6.32 -7.92
N SER A 291 -9.86 -5.12 -8.37
CA SER A 291 -9.33 -4.82 -9.71
C SER A 291 -8.16 -3.83 -9.72
N ASP A 292 -7.64 -3.49 -8.56
CA ASP A 292 -6.39 -2.76 -8.30
C ASP A 292 -6.15 -1.54 -9.21
N HIS A 293 -7.21 -0.73 -9.44
CA HIS A 293 -7.09 0.48 -10.23
C HIS A 293 -6.35 1.58 -9.48
N VAL A 294 -5.77 2.49 -10.25
CA VAL A 294 -5.11 3.69 -9.73
C VAL A 294 -6.03 4.46 -8.78
N VAL A 295 -5.51 4.80 -7.62
CA VAL A 295 -6.21 5.61 -6.62
C VAL A 295 -6.54 6.98 -7.20
N ILE A 296 -7.78 7.41 -7.00
CA ILE A 296 -8.28 8.75 -7.29
C ILE A 296 -8.86 9.39 -6.03
N LEU A 297 -9.15 10.67 -6.08
CA LEU A 297 -9.76 11.39 -4.96
C LEU A 297 -11.28 11.14 -4.93
N ASP A 298 -11.68 9.89 -4.76
CA ASP A 298 -13.08 9.48 -4.60
C ASP A 298 -13.55 9.56 -3.14
N ASP A 299 -14.79 9.16 -2.91
CA ASP A 299 -15.38 9.30 -1.57
C ASP A 299 -14.73 8.36 -0.56
N GLU A 300 -14.42 7.10 -0.95
CA GLU A 300 -13.80 6.14 -0.03
C GLU A 300 -12.36 6.57 0.34
N THR A 301 -11.57 7.02 -0.62
CA THR A 301 -10.22 7.54 -0.35
C THR A 301 -10.25 8.72 0.63
N LYS A 302 -11.24 9.62 0.48
CA LYS A 302 -11.45 10.73 1.41
C LYS A 302 -11.88 10.28 2.80
N GLU A 303 -12.83 9.34 2.89
CA GLU A 303 -13.33 8.85 4.18
C GLU A 303 -12.26 8.02 4.93
N ILE A 304 -11.44 7.20 4.24
CA ILE A 304 -10.27 6.55 4.86
C ILE A 304 -9.36 7.60 5.51
N ALA A 305 -8.99 8.64 4.78
CA ALA A 305 -8.15 9.70 5.31
C ALA A 305 -8.78 10.43 6.51
N LYS A 306 -10.08 10.71 6.44
CA LYS A 306 -10.83 11.33 7.55
C LYS A 306 -10.86 10.44 8.78
N GLU A 307 -11.08 9.14 8.64
CA GLU A 307 -11.06 8.22 9.78
C GLU A 307 -9.68 8.13 10.43
N ILE A 308 -8.60 8.15 9.68
CA ILE A 308 -7.24 8.21 10.24
C ILE A 308 -7.05 9.49 11.06
N VAL A 309 -7.41 10.65 10.49
CA VAL A 309 -7.21 11.96 11.12
C VAL A 309 -8.15 12.17 12.31
N ARG A 310 -9.44 11.82 12.17
CA ARG A 310 -10.46 11.96 13.22
C ARG A 310 -10.16 11.14 14.47
N ASN A 311 -9.46 10.04 14.31
CA ASN A 311 -9.03 9.16 15.40
C ASN A 311 -7.62 9.52 15.96
N ASP A 312 -7.01 10.60 15.48
CA ASP A 312 -5.63 11.00 15.85
C ASP A 312 -4.63 9.86 15.66
N ALA A 313 -4.74 9.14 14.54
CA ALA A 313 -4.08 7.86 14.31
C ALA A 313 -2.99 7.89 13.22
N LEU A 314 -2.51 9.06 12.79
CA LEU A 314 -1.47 9.17 11.75
C LEU A 314 -0.14 8.50 12.14
N ASP A 315 0.16 8.37 13.42
CA ASP A 315 1.32 7.67 13.97
C ASP A 315 1.08 6.16 14.20
N ARG A 316 -0.18 5.72 14.11
CA ARG A 316 -0.62 4.34 14.34
C ARG A 316 -1.04 3.61 13.07
N VAL A 317 -1.17 4.33 11.94
CA VAL A 317 -1.61 3.77 10.67
C VAL A 317 -0.47 3.81 9.65
N PHE A 318 -0.02 2.63 9.20
CA PHE A 318 0.87 2.53 8.07
C PHE A 318 0.06 2.70 6.79
N ILE A 319 0.35 3.76 6.03
CA ILE A 319 -0.36 4.07 4.79
C ILE A 319 0.50 3.63 3.61
N ALA A 320 0.02 2.66 2.84
CA ALA A 320 0.64 2.22 1.61
C ALA A 320 -0.38 2.22 0.47
N THR A 321 0.10 2.16 -0.76
CA THR A 321 -0.73 2.01 -1.95
C THR A 321 -0.48 0.65 -2.59
N ASP A 322 -1.53 0.08 -3.19
CA ASP A 322 -1.46 -1.17 -3.92
C ASP A 322 -2.35 -1.12 -5.16
N TYR A 323 -1.75 -0.83 -6.30
CA TYR A 323 -2.42 -0.84 -7.59
C TYR A 323 -1.40 -1.04 -8.73
N PHE A 324 -1.90 -1.50 -9.86
CA PHE A 324 -1.08 -1.65 -11.07
C PHE A 324 -1.94 -1.53 -12.33
N ASP A 325 -1.62 -0.57 -13.17
CA ASP A 325 -2.32 -0.31 -14.42
C ASP A 325 -1.29 -0.25 -15.56
N ALA A 326 -1.42 -1.17 -16.51
CA ALA A 326 -0.59 -1.23 -17.70
C ALA A 326 -1.27 -0.62 -18.94
N SER A 327 -2.45 -0.02 -18.80
CA SER A 327 -3.19 0.61 -19.90
C SER A 327 -2.86 2.09 -20.09
N ILE A 328 -2.16 2.68 -19.14
CA ILE A 328 -1.76 4.09 -19.14
C ILE A 328 -0.27 4.24 -18.83
N ASN A 329 0.26 5.47 -18.96
CA ASN A 329 1.63 5.78 -18.54
C ASN A 329 1.83 5.48 -17.05
N ARG A 330 2.80 4.62 -16.72
CA ARG A 330 3.03 4.10 -15.36
C ARG A 330 3.49 5.16 -14.37
N ILE A 331 4.26 6.13 -14.85
CA ILE A 331 4.68 7.28 -14.04
C ILE A 331 3.44 8.12 -13.67
N SER A 332 2.56 8.37 -14.64
CA SER A 332 1.31 9.11 -14.41
C SER A 332 0.41 8.38 -13.40
N ALA A 333 0.33 7.06 -13.48
CA ALA A 333 -0.42 6.24 -12.51
C ALA A 333 0.12 6.43 -11.09
N TRP A 334 1.43 6.27 -10.89
CA TRP A 334 2.06 6.50 -9.60
C TRP A 334 1.80 7.90 -9.05
N VAL A 335 2.13 8.94 -9.86
CA VAL A 335 2.05 10.33 -9.40
C VAL A 335 0.61 10.72 -9.07
N THR A 336 -0.35 10.33 -9.92
CA THR A 336 -1.77 10.63 -9.71
C THR A 336 -2.29 9.96 -8.46
N GLY A 337 -1.99 8.67 -8.24
CA GLY A 337 -2.47 7.93 -7.08
C GLY A 337 -1.91 8.47 -5.78
N ILE A 338 -0.60 8.66 -5.69
CA ILE A 338 0.04 9.20 -4.48
C ILE A 338 -0.42 10.63 -4.17
N ARG A 339 -0.55 11.50 -5.20
CA ARG A 339 -1.12 12.84 -4.99
C ARG A 339 -2.57 12.78 -4.53
N SER A 340 -3.35 11.79 -4.97
CA SER A 340 -4.74 11.61 -4.51
C SER A 340 -4.80 11.23 -3.03
N VAL A 341 -3.91 10.34 -2.56
CA VAL A 341 -3.78 10.02 -1.13
C VAL A 341 -3.40 11.26 -0.32
N HIS A 342 -2.39 12.02 -0.76
CA HIS A 342 -1.99 13.26 -0.08
C HIS A 342 -3.10 14.32 -0.06
N LYS A 343 -3.88 14.45 -1.16
CA LYS A 343 -5.04 15.36 -1.20
C LYS A 343 -6.12 14.91 -0.20
N ALA A 344 -6.40 13.62 -0.11
CA ALA A 344 -7.36 13.09 0.84
C ALA A 344 -6.93 13.36 2.29
N LEU A 345 -5.66 13.11 2.62
CA LEU A 345 -5.10 13.41 3.93
C LEU A 345 -5.15 14.90 4.26
N LEU A 346 -4.81 15.77 3.30
CA LEU A 346 -4.91 17.23 3.50
C LEU A 346 -6.35 17.67 3.73
N LEU A 347 -7.31 17.15 2.95
CA LEU A 347 -8.74 17.43 3.15
C LEU A 347 -9.18 17.06 4.56
N ALA A 348 -8.77 15.89 5.04
CA ALA A 348 -9.07 15.42 6.40
C ALA A 348 -8.45 16.30 7.49
N LEU A 349 -7.20 16.73 7.30
CA LEU A 349 -6.49 17.63 8.22
C LEU A 349 -7.08 19.06 8.25
N LEU A 350 -7.80 19.44 7.20
CA LEU A 350 -8.46 20.74 7.09
C LEU A 350 -9.92 20.70 7.56
N GLU A 351 -10.45 19.55 7.99
CA GLU A 351 -11.76 19.49 8.63
C GLU A 351 -11.72 20.07 10.07
N PRO A 352 -12.73 20.83 10.51
CA PRO A 352 -12.86 21.30 11.88
C PRO A 352 -13.35 20.17 12.80
N ASN A 353 -12.54 19.10 12.96
CA ASN A 353 -12.92 17.84 13.60
C ASN A 353 -13.45 18.03 15.03
N GLU A 354 -12.85 18.88 15.84
CA GLU A 354 -13.31 19.14 17.21
C GLU A 354 -14.70 19.77 17.25
N LYS A 355 -14.98 20.69 16.31
CA LYS A 355 -16.30 21.29 16.18
C LYS A 355 -17.35 20.26 15.70
N MET A 356 -16.96 19.39 14.75
CA MET A 356 -17.83 18.32 14.24
C MET A 356 -18.16 17.31 15.35
N LYS A 357 -17.16 16.84 16.11
CA LYS A 357 -17.36 15.95 17.26
C LYS A 357 -18.32 16.57 18.30
N LYS A 358 -18.12 17.83 18.65
CA LYS A 358 -19.01 18.55 19.57
C LYS A 358 -20.44 18.62 19.09
N LEU A 359 -20.67 18.92 17.79
CA LEU A 359 -22.01 18.92 17.21
C LEU A 359 -22.66 17.54 17.29
N GLN A 360 -21.92 16.48 17.04
CA GLN A 360 -22.39 15.10 17.19
C GLN A 360 -22.76 14.78 18.64
N ASP A 361 -21.89 15.09 19.60
CA ASP A 361 -22.12 14.83 21.03
C ASP A 361 -23.35 15.56 21.58
N GLU A 362 -23.62 16.76 21.05
CA GLU A 362 -24.80 17.58 21.34
C GLU A 362 -26.04 17.15 20.52
N SER A 363 -25.97 16.10 19.70
CA SER A 363 -27.03 15.63 18.78
C SER A 363 -27.53 16.71 17.79
N ARG A 364 -26.65 17.64 17.42
CA ARG A 364 -26.93 18.75 16.49
C ARG A 364 -26.64 18.33 15.04
N PHE A 365 -27.24 17.25 14.61
CA PHE A 365 -26.93 16.63 13.32
C PHE A 365 -27.30 17.48 12.09
N THR A 366 -28.30 18.37 12.22
CA THR A 366 -28.61 19.32 11.14
C THR A 366 -27.44 20.27 10.87
N GLU A 367 -26.84 20.82 11.93
CA GLU A 367 -25.71 21.75 11.81
C GLU A 367 -24.43 21.00 11.39
N LEU A 368 -24.24 19.77 11.88
CA LEU A 368 -23.14 18.92 11.46
C LEU A 368 -23.22 18.65 9.95
N MET A 369 -24.38 18.26 9.44
CA MET A 369 -24.60 18.00 8.01
C MET A 369 -24.29 19.25 7.17
N VAL A 370 -24.80 20.42 7.55
CA VAL A 370 -24.54 21.68 6.83
C VAL A 370 -23.04 21.99 6.82
N LEU A 371 -22.36 21.86 7.98
CA LEU A 371 -20.93 22.10 8.07
C LEU A 371 -20.13 21.15 7.16
N GLN A 372 -20.48 19.86 7.14
CA GLN A 372 -19.83 18.88 6.26
C GLN A 372 -20.02 19.21 4.77
N GLU A 373 -21.20 19.68 4.38
CA GLU A 373 -21.46 20.10 2.99
C GLU A 373 -20.70 21.38 2.63
N ASP A 374 -20.67 22.37 3.53
CA ASP A 374 -19.95 23.62 3.29
C ASP A 374 -18.44 23.38 3.15
N MET A 375 -17.87 22.43 3.90
CA MET A 375 -16.46 22.04 3.79
C MET A 375 -16.08 21.52 2.41
N LYS A 376 -17.00 20.92 1.66
CA LYS A 376 -16.72 20.42 0.31
C LYS A 376 -16.37 21.52 -0.70
N THR A 377 -16.78 22.76 -0.42
CA THR A 377 -16.50 23.93 -1.27
C THR A 377 -15.50 24.90 -0.68
N ALA A 378 -14.89 24.55 0.47
CA ALA A 378 -13.83 25.33 1.06
C ALA A 378 -12.61 25.45 0.13
N PRO A 379 -11.78 26.51 0.23
CA PRO A 379 -10.70 26.80 -0.72
C PRO A 379 -9.49 25.85 -0.55
N PHE A 380 -9.75 24.55 -0.66
CA PHE A 380 -8.73 23.48 -0.55
C PHE A 380 -7.59 23.65 -1.55
N GLY A 381 -7.90 24.03 -2.80
CA GLY A 381 -6.90 24.16 -3.86
C GLY A 381 -5.80 25.15 -3.54
N ASP A 382 -6.11 26.22 -2.81
CA ASP A 382 -5.14 27.24 -2.42
C ASP A 382 -4.17 26.76 -1.33
N ILE A 383 -4.64 25.87 -0.44
CA ILE A 383 -3.79 25.22 0.57
C ILE A 383 -2.93 24.14 -0.10
N TRP A 384 -3.50 23.38 -1.05
CA TRP A 384 -2.78 22.38 -1.84
C TRP A 384 -1.64 23.01 -2.66
N ASP A 385 -1.91 24.12 -3.34
CA ASP A 385 -0.91 24.84 -4.12
C ASP A 385 0.24 25.35 -3.23
N GLU A 386 -0.08 25.84 -2.03
CA GLU A 386 0.93 26.25 -1.06
C GLU A 386 1.74 25.07 -0.54
N TYR A 387 1.12 23.93 -0.27
CA TYR A 387 1.82 22.70 0.12
C TYR A 387 2.83 22.27 -0.95
N LEU A 388 2.42 22.20 -2.22
CA LEU A 388 3.33 21.87 -3.33
C LEU A 388 4.46 22.88 -3.46
N ARG A 389 4.16 24.18 -3.32
CA ARG A 389 5.19 25.23 -3.37
C ARG A 389 6.24 25.04 -2.28
N ARG A 390 5.85 24.67 -1.06
CA ARG A 390 6.79 24.40 0.06
C ARG A 390 7.62 23.14 -0.17
N GLU A 391 7.09 22.16 -0.88
CA GLU A 391 7.79 20.96 -1.31
C GLU A 391 8.65 21.18 -2.57
N ASN A 392 8.59 22.37 -3.17
CA ASN A 392 9.25 22.70 -4.45
C ASN A 392 8.81 21.77 -5.61
N ILE A 393 7.53 21.41 -5.63
CA ILE A 393 6.92 20.52 -6.62
C ILE A 393 5.93 21.29 -7.48
N SER A 394 6.02 21.14 -8.81
CA SER A 394 5.08 21.74 -9.74
C SER A 394 3.68 21.13 -9.63
N ASN A 395 2.66 21.96 -9.77
CA ASN A 395 1.29 21.47 -9.94
C ASN A 395 1.08 20.86 -11.34
N ASP A 396 1.72 21.41 -12.36
CA ASP A 396 1.78 20.80 -13.70
C ASP A 396 2.84 19.69 -13.72
N TYR A 397 2.38 18.46 -13.49
CA TYR A 397 3.22 17.28 -13.56
C TYR A 397 3.07 16.52 -14.89
N ILE A 398 1.99 16.76 -15.64
CA ILE A 398 1.75 16.03 -16.89
C ILE A 398 2.78 16.40 -17.96
N SER A 399 3.14 17.68 -18.09
CA SER A 399 4.15 18.12 -19.05
C SER A 399 5.50 17.45 -18.79
N ALA A 400 5.94 17.36 -17.52
CA ALA A 400 7.17 16.68 -17.14
C ALA A 400 7.12 15.16 -17.46
N ILE A 401 5.97 14.53 -17.24
CA ILE A 401 5.76 13.09 -17.55
C ILE A 401 5.84 12.85 -19.06
N LEU A 402 5.19 13.67 -19.87
CA LEU A 402 5.23 13.52 -21.32
C LEU A 402 6.64 13.74 -21.90
N ASP A 403 7.40 14.69 -21.33
CA ASP A 403 8.81 14.89 -21.69
C ASP A 403 9.66 13.67 -21.29
N TYR A 404 9.46 13.11 -20.10
CA TYR A 404 10.14 11.89 -19.66
C TYR A 404 9.78 10.68 -20.56
N GLU A 405 8.51 10.55 -20.91
CA GLU A 405 8.06 9.50 -21.84
C GLU A 405 8.80 9.58 -23.16
N LYS A 406 8.83 10.75 -23.79
CA LYS A 406 9.50 10.99 -25.05
C LYS A 406 11.01 10.73 -24.99
N ASN A 407 11.67 11.17 -23.91
CA ASN A 407 13.12 11.15 -23.82
C ASN A 407 13.66 9.83 -23.23
N THR A 408 12.85 9.07 -22.50
CA THR A 408 13.30 7.88 -21.76
C THR A 408 12.48 6.64 -22.11
N LEU A 409 11.13 6.68 -21.95
CA LEU A 409 10.32 5.49 -22.10
C LEU A 409 10.17 5.04 -23.55
N GLU A 410 10.22 5.97 -24.53
CA GLU A 410 10.16 5.60 -25.95
C GLU A 410 11.33 4.75 -26.40
N ALA A 411 12.51 4.89 -25.80
CA ALA A 411 13.66 4.06 -26.08
C ALA A 411 13.51 2.58 -25.62
N ARG A 412 12.46 2.28 -24.84
CA ARG A 412 12.15 0.95 -24.31
C ARG A 412 11.06 0.21 -25.10
N LYS A 413 10.58 0.81 -26.21
CA LYS A 413 9.56 0.22 -27.08
C LYS A 413 10.07 -0.99 -27.85
#